data_d7100136b6ccb823ae8b4408270d83c5
#
_entry.id   d7100136b6ccb823ae8b4408270d83c5
#
_cell.length_a   1.000
_cell.length_b   1.000
_cell.length_c   1.000
_cell.angle_alpha   90.00
_cell.angle_beta   90.00
_cell.angle_gamma   90.00
#
_symmetry.space_group_name_H-M   'P 1'
#
loop_
_entity.id
_entity.type
_entity.pdbx_description
1 polymer ?
#
loop_
_entity_poly.entity_id
_entity_poly.type
_entity_poly.pdbx_seq_one_letter_code
_entity_poly.pdbx_strand_id
1 'polypeptide(L)'
;MTNKYCYIFLLLFALVSFISIPVGNVALGIATACFLGYIFKNRKVLQITDRKYYFCVALFMGTMLLSAITSGHIGRGLKVWSDLWLWRLMPFFIITVAVKEVKTAKKILSVALIGITLSGLCAIYQGIGGDTRAAGFFGNPMTLAGWLCL
;
A
#
# COMPACT_ATOMS: atom_id res chain seq x y z
N MET A 1 9.85 13.66 -15.02
CA MET A 1 10.73 13.48 -13.83
C MET A 1 9.83 13.23 -12.62
N THR A 2 9.87 12.03 -12.08
CA THR A 2 9.18 11.68 -10.83
C THR A 2 9.79 12.54 -9.72
N ASN A 3 8.96 13.10 -8.85
CA ASN A 3 9.49 13.84 -7.70
C ASN A 3 10.38 12.90 -6.88
N LYS A 4 11.69 13.21 -6.78
CA LYS A 4 12.70 12.38 -6.12
C LYS A 4 12.27 11.98 -4.70
N TYR A 5 11.62 12.89 -3.99
CA TYR A 5 11.12 12.65 -2.63
C TYR A 5 9.98 11.63 -2.60
N CYS A 6 8.99 11.76 -3.50
CA CYS A 6 7.89 10.80 -3.60
C CYS A 6 8.43 9.38 -3.86
N TYR A 7 9.42 9.23 -4.73
CA TYR A 7 10.06 7.94 -5.01
C TYR A 7 10.78 7.35 -3.80
N ILE A 8 11.55 8.17 -3.07
CA ILE A 8 12.26 7.73 -1.86
C ILE A 8 11.28 7.24 -0.80
N PHE A 9 10.18 7.98 -0.56
CA PHE A 9 9.18 7.58 0.43
C PHE A 9 8.37 6.36 -0.01
N LEU A 10 8.17 6.14 -1.32
CA LEU A 10 7.59 4.89 -1.84
C LEU A 10 8.51 3.69 -1.60
N LEU A 11 9.83 3.83 -1.81
CA LEU A 11 10.78 2.77 -1.51
C LEU A 11 10.83 2.47 0.00
N LEU A 12 10.83 3.52 0.83
CA LEU A 12 10.76 3.39 2.28
C LEU A 12 9.46 2.67 2.71
N PHE A 13 8.32 3.06 2.16
CA PHE A 13 7.05 2.38 2.38
C PHE A 13 7.13 0.91 1.98
N ALA A 14 7.65 0.60 0.77
CA ALA A 14 7.78 -0.77 0.27
C ALA A 14 8.66 -1.66 1.16
N LEU A 15 9.70 -1.11 1.80
CA LEU A 15 10.56 -1.84 2.71
C LEU A 15 9.94 -1.98 4.10
N VAL A 16 9.47 -0.87 4.66
CA VAL A 16 9.12 -0.78 6.08
C VAL A 16 7.72 -1.34 6.37
N SER A 17 6.83 -1.36 5.37
CA SER A 17 5.48 -1.94 5.51
C SER A 17 5.50 -3.42 5.92
N PHE A 18 6.59 -4.15 5.63
CA PHE A 18 6.78 -5.55 6.03
C PHE A 18 7.48 -5.73 7.38
N ILE A 19 8.01 -4.63 7.96
CA ILE A 19 8.69 -4.64 9.25
C ILE A 19 7.78 -4.06 10.33
N SER A 20 7.10 -2.94 10.03
CA SER A 20 6.26 -2.23 10.99
C SER A 20 5.11 -1.51 10.28
N ILE A 21 3.88 -1.96 10.57
CA ILE A 21 2.67 -1.36 10.00
C ILE A 21 2.55 0.14 10.34
N PRO A 22 2.76 0.59 11.60
CA PRO A 22 2.68 2.02 11.93
C PRO A 22 3.69 2.87 11.16
N VAL A 23 4.94 2.41 11.04
CA VAL A 23 5.98 3.16 10.34
C VAL A 23 5.71 3.17 8.83
N GLY A 24 5.22 2.05 8.28
CA GLY A 24 4.75 1.97 6.90
C GLY A 24 3.65 3.00 6.61
N ASN A 25 2.67 3.12 7.49
CA ASN A 25 1.58 4.09 7.36
C ASN A 25 2.08 5.54 7.39
N VAL A 26 3.04 5.87 8.25
CA VAL A 26 3.67 7.20 8.27
C VAL A 26 4.42 7.47 6.95
N ALA A 27 5.21 6.52 6.46
CA ALA A 27 5.93 6.64 5.20
C ALA A 27 4.95 6.84 4.03
N LEU A 28 3.83 6.10 4.01
CA LEU A 28 2.78 6.26 3.01
C LEU A 28 2.10 7.63 3.11
N GLY A 29 1.81 8.11 4.31
CA GLY A 29 1.23 9.44 4.53
C GLY A 29 2.13 10.54 3.96
N ILE A 30 3.43 10.49 4.22
CA ILE A 30 4.40 11.43 3.66
C ILE A 30 4.48 11.30 2.13
N ALA A 31 4.54 10.08 1.60
CA ALA A 31 4.53 9.84 0.15
C ALA A 31 3.28 10.45 -0.51
N THR A 32 2.12 10.27 0.10
CA THR A 32 0.84 10.82 -0.36
C THR A 32 0.85 12.35 -0.34
N ALA A 33 1.33 12.97 0.74
CA ALA A 33 1.44 14.42 0.84
C ALA A 33 2.39 14.99 -0.24
N CYS A 34 3.56 14.37 -0.44
CA CYS A 34 4.49 14.75 -1.49
C CYS A 34 3.88 14.58 -2.89
N PHE A 35 3.10 13.53 -3.11
CA PHE A 35 2.43 13.26 -4.36
C PHE A 35 1.33 14.28 -4.66
N LEU A 36 0.50 14.59 -3.69
CA LEU A 36 -0.53 15.63 -3.82
C LEU A 36 0.10 17.00 -4.11
N GLY A 37 1.14 17.39 -3.37
CA GLY A 37 1.88 18.62 -3.63
C GLY A 37 2.47 18.67 -5.05
N TYR A 38 2.95 17.52 -5.56
CA TYR A 38 3.46 17.41 -6.92
C TYR A 38 2.35 17.58 -7.98
N ILE A 39 1.17 16.96 -7.75
CA ILE A 39 0.01 17.10 -8.66
C ILE A 39 -0.50 18.56 -8.68
N PHE A 40 -0.62 19.19 -7.51
CA PHE A 40 -1.07 20.59 -7.43
C PHE A 40 -0.14 21.54 -8.22
N LYS A 41 1.17 21.27 -8.17
CA LYS A 41 2.15 22.08 -8.91
C LYS A 41 2.19 21.75 -10.40
N ASN A 42 1.86 20.52 -10.80
CA ASN A 42 2.01 20.01 -12.16
C ASN A 42 0.73 19.29 -12.63
N ARG A 43 -0.36 20.04 -12.85
CA ARG A 43 -1.66 19.46 -13.26
C ARG A 43 -1.64 18.59 -14.53
N LYS A 44 -0.64 18.80 -15.42
CA LYS A 44 -0.46 18.00 -16.64
C LYS A 44 0.00 16.54 -16.41
N VAL A 45 0.40 16.20 -15.18
CA VAL A 45 0.90 14.85 -14.86
C VAL A 45 -0.24 13.83 -14.71
N LEU A 46 -1.45 14.28 -14.45
CA LEU A 46 -2.66 13.45 -14.43
C LEU A 46 -3.15 13.07 -15.84
N GLN A 47 -2.24 12.62 -16.71
CA GLN A 47 -2.65 11.95 -17.93
C GLN A 47 -3.09 10.53 -17.57
N ILE A 48 -4.40 10.37 -17.41
CA ILE A 48 -5.04 9.08 -17.20
C ILE A 48 -4.87 8.26 -18.48
N THR A 49 -3.86 7.41 -18.54
CA THR A 49 -3.48 6.64 -19.73
C THR A 49 -4.52 5.55 -20.02
N ASP A 50 -5.24 5.07 -19.03
CA ASP A 50 -6.20 3.99 -19.22
C ASP A 50 -7.52 4.24 -18.46
N ARG A 51 -8.45 4.92 -19.16
CA ARG A 51 -9.76 5.30 -18.62
C ARG A 51 -10.58 4.12 -18.10
N LYS A 52 -10.49 2.97 -18.78
CA LYS A 52 -11.24 1.75 -18.43
C LYS A 52 -10.85 1.23 -17.06
N TYR A 53 -9.56 1.27 -16.75
CA TYR A 53 -9.02 0.79 -15.49
C TYR A 53 -9.51 1.62 -14.30
N TYR A 54 -9.42 2.96 -14.41
CA TYR A 54 -9.91 3.85 -13.37
C TYR A 54 -11.42 3.76 -13.20
N PHE A 55 -12.16 3.50 -14.29
CA PHE A 55 -13.59 3.24 -14.22
C PHE A 55 -13.91 1.97 -13.39
N CYS A 56 -13.19 0.87 -13.60
CA CYS A 56 -13.35 -0.35 -12.80
C CYS A 56 -13.08 -0.11 -11.31
N VAL A 57 -12.01 0.64 -11.00
CA VAL A 57 -11.69 1.01 -9.60
C VAL A 57 -12.78 1.89 -9.01
N ALA A 58 -13.28 2.87 -9.75
CA ALA A 58 -14.37 3.75 -9.29
C ALA A 58 -15.68 2.96 -9.06
N LEU A 59 -16.01 2.03 -9.96
CA LEU A 59 -17.16 1.14 -9.81
C LEU A 59 -17.04 0.28 -8.55
N PHE A 60 -15.88 -0.34 -8.34
CA PHE A 60 -15.60 -1.14 -7.15
C PHE A 60 -15.75 -0.30 -5.87
N MET A 61 -15.17 0.89 -5.84
CA MET A 61 -15.28 1.79 -4.69
C MET A 61 -16.71 2.29 -4.46
N GLY A 62 -17.47 2.52 -5.54
CA GLY A 62 -18.87 2.88 -5.47
C GLY A 62 -19.74 1.78 -4.87
N THR A 63 -19.54 0.52 -5.29
CA THR A 63 -20.27 -0.63 -4.72
C THR A 63 -19.93 -0.85 -3.24
N MET A 64 -18.68 -0.69 -2.85
CA MET A 64 -18.27 -0.76 -1.45
C MET A 64 -18.87 0.38 -0.60
N LEU A 65 -18.96 1.58 -1.15
CA LEU A 65 -19.62 2.71 -0.48
C LEU A 65 -21.13 2.47 -0.30
N LEU A 66 -21.81 1.99 -1.34
CA LEU A 66 -23.21 1.61 -1.27
C LEU A 66 -23.44 0.56 -0.19
N SER A 67 -22.61 -0.48 -0.16
CA SER A 67 -22.66 -1.51 0.88
C SER A 67 -22.43 -0.95 2.29
N ALA A 68 -21.52 0.03 2.44
CA ALA A 68 -21.28 0.69 3.72
C ALA A 68 -22.48 1.51 4.20
N ILE A 69 -23.16 2.20 3.29
CA ILE A 69 -24.36 3.02 3.59
C ILE A 69 -25.57 2.15 3.93
N THR A 70 -25.76 1.04 3.19
CA THR A 70 -26.88 0.12 3.40
C THR A 70 -26.67 -0.82 4.58
N SER A 71 -25.47 -0.88 5.15
CA SER A 71 -25.19 -1.70 6.33
C SER A 71 -25.87 -1.11 7.57
N GLY A 72 -26.37 -1.95 8.48
CA GLY A 72 -26.95 -1.51 9.75
C GLY A 72 -25.98 -0.74 10.66
N HIS A 73 -24.69 -0.63 10.27
CA HIS A 73 -23.63 0.05 11.02
C HIS A 73 -22.84 1.01 10.12
N ILE A 74 -23.50 2.07 9.65
CA ILE A 74 -22.97 3.06 8.70
C ILE A 74 -21.60 3.61 9.13
N GLY A 75 -21.42 3.99 10.40
CA GLY A 75 -20.15 4.54 10.90
C GLY A 75 -18.98 3.57 10.79
N ARG A 76 -19.21 2.27 11.08
CA ARG A 76 -18.18 1.24 10.89
C ARG A 76 -17.91 0.99 9.41
N GLY A 77 -18.94 0.94 8.58
CA GLY A 77 -18.82 0.76 7.13
C GLY A 77 -18.02 1.88 6.47
N LEU A 78 -18.31 3.14 6.80
CA LEU A 78 -17.57 4.30 6.30
C LEU A 78 -16.11 4.31 6.75
N LYS A 79 -15.83 3.90 7.99
CA LYS A 79 -14.46 3.78 8.47
C LYS A 79 -13.68 2.75 7.65
N VAL A 80 -14.23 1.55 7.45
CA VAL A 80 -13.59 0.50 6.63
C VAL A 80 -13.39 0.99 5.20
N TRP A 81 -14.37 1.69 4.63
CA TRP A 81 -14.25 2.26 3.29
C TRP A 81 -13.15 3.32 3.19
N SER A 82 -13.05 4.23 4.17
CA SER A 82 -11.98 5.25 4.20
C SER A 82 -10.59 4.63 4.39
N ASP A 83 -10.48 3.60 5.23
CA ASP A 83 -9.22 2.87 5.43
C ASP A 83 -8.78 2.15 4.15
N LEU A 84 -9.73 1.59 3.39
CA LEU A 84 -9.45 0.98 2.09
C LEU A 84 -8.90 2.01 1.08
N TRP A 85 -9.50 3.21 1.04
CA TRP A 85 -9.07 4.31 0.18
C TRP A 85 -7.66 4.78 0.53
N LEU A 86 -7.46 5.18 1.78
CA LEU A 86 -6.24 5.86 2.22
C LEU A 86 -5.04 4.92 2.27
N TRP A 87 -5.22 3.69 2.79
CA TRP A 87 -4.09 2.83 3.08
C TRP A 87 -3.83 1.75 2.03
N ARG A 88 -4.84 1.34 1.28
CA ARG A 88 -4.69 0.25 0.30
C ARG A 88 -4.67 0.74 -1.15
N LEU A 89 -5.52 1.69 -1.52
CA LEU A 89 -5.59 2.17 -2.89
C LEU A 89 -4.64 3.34 -3.18
N MET A 90 -4.31 4.16 -2.19
CA MET A 90 -3.38 5.29 -2.39
C MET A 90 -2.00 4.87 -2.91
N PRO A 91 -1.32 3.85 -2.35
CA PRO A 91 -0.04 3.39 -2.90
C PRO A 91 -0.15 3.02 -4.37
N PHE A 92 -1.24 2.36 -4.74
CA PHE A 92 -1.53 1.96 -6.10
C PHE A 92 -1.66 3.18 -7.02
N PHE A 93 -2.43 4.21 -6.65
CA PHE A 93 -2.54 5.44 -7.44
C PHE A 93 -1.21 6.18 -7.54
N ILE A 94 -0.45 6.25 -6.46
CA ILE A 94 0.87 6.89 -6.47
C ILE A 94 1.81 6.15 -7.43
N ILE A 95 1.83 4.82 -7.38
CA ILE A 95 2.69 3.99 -8.25
C ILE A 95 2.28 4.16 -9.71
N THR A 96 0.99 4.08 -10.06
CA THR A 96 0.52 4.17 -11.44
C THR A 96 0.78 5.53 -12.08
N VAL A 97 0.71 6.61 -11.31
CA VAL A 97 0.95 7.96 -11.81
C VAL A 97 2.44 8.36 -11.75
N ALA A 98 3.14 7.99 -10.67
CA ALA A 98 4.52 8.40 -10.44
C ALA A 98 5.54 7.51 -11.14
N VAL A 99 5.23 6.22 -11.34
CA VAL A 99 6.17 5.24 -11.90
C VAL A 99 5.88 5.03 -13.38
N LYS A 100 6.57 5.78 -14.23
CA LYS A 100 6.45 5.64 -15.70
C LYS A 100 7.44 4.64 -16.30
N GLU A 101 8.50 4.31 -15.58
CA GLU A 101 9.58 3.46 -16.06
C GLU A 101 9.53 2.07 -15.43
N VAL A 102 9.59 1.03 -16.25
CA VAL A 102 9.65 -0.37 -15.81
C VAL A 102 10.83 -0.63 -14.86
N LYS A 103 11.97 0.04 -15.09
CA LYS A 103 13.14 -0.05 -14.19
C LYS A 103 12.81 0.40 -12.76
N THR A 104 12.07 1.47 -12.63
CA THR A 104 11.65 2.02 -11.33
C THR A 104 10.63 1.10 -10.64
N ALA A 105 9.68 0.55 -11.40
CA ALA A 105 8.74 -0.44 -10.88
C ALA A 105 9.44 -1.71 -10.37
N LYS A 106 10.41 -2.23 -11.15
CA LYS A 106 11.22 -3.38 -10.73
C LYS A 106 11.99 -3.11 -9.44
N LYS A 107 12.56 -1.91 -9.25
CA LYS A 107 13.25 -1.54 -8.00
C LYS A 107 12.31 -1.54 -6.79
N ILE A 108 11.12 -0.97 -6.93
CA ILE A 108 10.12 -0.96 -5.84
C ILE A 108 9.72 -2.39 -5.49
N LEU A 109 9.45 -3.23 -6.49
CA LEU A 109 9.13 -4.64 -6.30
C LEU A 109 10.28 -5.40 -5.63
N SER A 110 11.52 -5.20 -6.07
CA SER A 110 12.70 -5.86 -5.46
C SER A 110 12.84 -5.48 -3.98
N VAL A 111 12.64 -4.22 -3.63
CA VAL A 111 12.70 -3.76 -2.24
C VAL A 111 11.56 -4.35 -1.40
N ALA A 112 10.35 -4.46 -1.97
CA ALA A 112 9.23 -5.13 -1.31
C ALA A 112 9.53 -6.62 -1.07
N LEU A 113 10.08 -7.32 -2.08
CA LEU A 113 10.48 -8.73 -1.95
C LEU A 113 11.54 -8.92 -0.85
N ILE A 114 12.52 -8.02 -0.74
CA ILE A 114 13.50 -8.07 0.35
C ILE A 114 12.80 -7.94 1.71
N GLY A 115 11.86 -7.00 1.85
CA GLY A 115 11.10 -6.81 3.09
C GLY A 115 10.28 -8.06 3.48
N ILE A 116 9.59 -8.68 2.50
CA ILE A 116 8.84 -9.92 2.71
C ILE A 116 9.78 -11.07 3.12
N THR A 117 10.90 -11.21 2.43
CA THR A 117 11.90 -12.27 2.73
C THR A 117 12.45 -12.12 4.15
N LEU A 118 12.80 -10.91 4.57
CA LEU A 118 13.28 -10.65 5.93
C LEU A 118 12.21 -10.98 6.98
N SER A 119 10.96 -10.62 6.73
CA SER A 119 9.85 -10.96 7.63
C SER A 119 9.62 -12.48 7.69
N GLY A 120 9.72 -13.17 6.55
CA GLY A 120 9.65 -14.64 6.49
C GLY A 120 10.77 -15.33 7.26
N LEU A 121 12.02 -14.85 7.11
CA LEU A 121 13.16 -15.38 7.87
C LEU A 121 12.99 -15.20 9.38
N CYS A 122 12.47 -14.03 9.80
CA CYS A 122 12.15 -13.79 11.20
C CYS A 122 11.08 -14.77 11.71
N ALA A 123 10.04 -15.05 10.91
CA ALA A 123 9.01 -16.03 11.28
C ALA A 123 9.56 -17.45 11.40
N ILE A 124 10.47 -17.86 10.50
CA ILE A 124 11.16 -19.16 10.59
C ILE A 124 11.96 -19.25 11.88
N TYR A 125 12.72 -18.19 12.22
CA TYR A 125 13.49 -18.14 13.46
C TYR A 125 12.58 -18.26 14.71
N GLN A 126 11.44 -17.57 14.72
CA GLN A 126 10.43 -17.69 15.80
C GLN A 126 9.90 -19.13 15.91
N GLY A 127 9.59 -19.78 14.77
CA GLY A 127 9.12 -21.15 14.74
C GLY A 127 10.14 -22.15 15.28
N ILE A 128 11.43 -21.96 14.97
CA ILE A 128 12.51 -22.80 15.54
C ILE A 128 12.64 -22.55 17.06
N GLY A 129 12.38 -21.32 17.54
CA GLY A 129 12.39 -20.97 18.95
C GLY A 129 11.21 -21.53 19.77
N GLY A 130 10.29 -22.26 19.14
CA GLY A 130 9.15 -22.91 19.80
C GLY A 130 7.85 -22.13 19.75
N ASP A 131 7.79 -21.00 19.04
CA ASP A 131 6.55 -20.27 18.82
C ASP A 131 5.63 -21.05 17.88
N THR A 132 4.49 -21.50 18.39
CA THR A 132 3.49 -22.26 17.61
C THR A 132 2.79 -21.40 16.57
N ARG A 133 2.86 -20.06 16.67
CA ARG A 133 2.27 -19.10 15.75
C ARG A 133 3.28 -18.01 15.41
N ALA A 134 4.26 -18.34 14.59
CA ALA A 134 5.25 -17.38 14.11
C ALA A 134 4.56 -16.23 13.35
N ALA A 135 4.81 -15.00 13.77
CA ALA A 135 4.19 -13.79 13.24
C ALA A 135 5.15 -12.90 12.44
N GLY A 136 6.43 -13.27 12.36
CA GLY A 136 7.48 -12.41 11.81
C GLY A 136 7.57 -11.09 12.58
N PHE A 137 7.69 -9.99 11.87
CA PHE A 137 7.68 -8.65 12.47
C PHE A 137 6.26 -8.09 12.73
N PHE A 138 5.20 -8.74 12.23
CA PHE A 138 3.84 -8.20 12.30
C PHE A 138 3.15 -8.40 13.65
N GLY A 139 3.66 -9.27 14.51
CA GLY A 139 3.01 -9.63 15.77
C GLY A 139 1.68 -10.40 15.60
N ASN A 140 1.23 -10.64 14.37
CA ASN A 140 0.02 -11.39 14.04
C ASN A 140 0.28 -12.35 12.87
N PRO A 141 0.16 -13.68 13.09
CA PRO A 141 0.40 -14.69 12.06
C PRO A 141 -0.49 -14.55 10.82
N MET A 142 -1.74 -14.12 10.99
CA MET A 142 -2.66 -13.94 9.86
C MET A 142 -2.23 -12.80 8.95
N THR A 143 -1.66 -11.73 9.50
CA THR A 143 -1.13 -10.63 8.69
C THR A 143 0.07 -11.09 7.87
N LEU A 144 0.99 -11.85 8.48
CA LEU A 144 2.13 -12.44 7.77
C LEU A 144 1.67 -13.38 6.65
N ALA A 145 0.73 -14.30 6.94
CA ALA A 145 0.18 -15.22 5.94
C ALA A 145 -0.46 -14.47 4.76
N GLY A 146 -1.24 -13.42 5.04
CA GLY A 146 -1.84 -12.59 3.99
C GLY A 146 -0.80 -11.94 3.06
N TRP A 147 0.36 -11.53 3.58
CA TRP A 147 1.43 -10.97 2.77
C TRP A 147 2.25 -12.02 2.00
N LEU A 148 2.38 -13.22 2.53
CA LEU A 148 3.11 -14.32 1.86
C LEU A 148 2.29 -14.96 0.73
N CYS A 149 0.96 -14.75 0.71
CA CYS A 149 0.06 -15.24 -0.34
C CYS A 149 -0.07 -14.29 -1.56
N LEU A 150 0.53 -13.11 -1.52
CA LEU A 150 0.57 -12.15 -2.64
C LEU A 150 1.76 -12.40 -3.56
#